data_7dc4828a7d470e16959fd6fdb35aa7d8
#
_entry.id   7dc4828a7d470e16959fd6fdb35aa7d8
#
_cell.length_a   1.000
_cell.length_b   1.000
_cell.length_c   1.000
_cell.angle_alpha   90.00
_cell.angle_beta   90.00
_cell.angle_gamma   90.00
#
_symmetry.space_group_name_H-M   'P 1'
#
loop_
_entity.id
_entity.type
_entity.pdbx_description
1 polymer ?
#
loop_
_entity_poly.entity_id
_entity_poly.type
_entity_poly.pdbx_seq_one_letter_code
_entity_poly.pdbx_strand_id
1 'polypeptide(L)'
;MLLLQEEKGEIFIGMNYLPTAQKLSLQIVESKSLRLINTEPHPSELYVRATVLKRGVFSKRRVASQKALPDMMWNETLSFDLPPDHIPDISLIVSLKQTVSKTKVQTKREEYTVGRVVFGMKTGTPRAQAHFNDMLRSPRKPISHWHPLY
;
A
#
# COMPACT_ATOMS: atom_id res chain seq x y z
N MET A 1 -17.88 7.65 23.10
CA MET A 1 -16.43 7.51 23.20
C MET A 1 -15.86 7.32 21.79
N LEU A 2 -14.96 8.18 21.41
CA LEU A 2 -14.28 8.05 20.13
C LEU A 2 -13.22 6.98 20.23
N LEU A 3 -13.36 5.94 19.40
CA LEU A 3 -12.31 4.95 19.23
C LEU A 3 -11.33 5.48 18.17
N LEU A 4 -10.16 5.93 18.63
CA LEU A 4 -9.10 6.33 17.73
C LEU A 4 -8.40 5.08 17.22
N GLN A 5 -8.28 4.96 15.90
CA GLN A 5 -7.44 3.92 15.31
C GLN A 5 -5.99 4.18 15.68
N GLU A 6 -5.32 3.14 16.12
CA GLU A 6 -3.91 3.21 16.46
C GLU A 6 -3.05 3.17 15.20
N GLU A 7 -2.17 4.16 15.05
CA GLU A 7 -1.24 4.19 13.93
C GLU A 7 -0.17 3.12 14.09
N LYS A 8 0.07 2.36 13.03
CA LYS A 8 1.04 1.27 12.99
C LYS A 8 2.34 1.63 12.29
N GLY A 9 2.51 2.89 11.95
CA GLY A 9 3.64 3.43 11.23
C GLY A 9 3.18 4.37 10.13
N GLU A 10 4.11 4.74 9.25
CA GLU A 10 3.84 5.64 8.13
C GLU A 10 4.49 5.13 6.87
N ILE A 11 3.89 5.46 5.73
CA ILE A 11 4.40 5.10 4.41
C ILE A 11 4.35 6.32 3.48
N PHE A 12 5.44 6.54 2.73
CA PHE A 12 5.52 7.60 1.73
C PHE A 12 5.16 7.05 0.37
N ILE A 13 4.07 7.56 -0.20
CA ILE A 13 3.48 7.05 -1.43
C ILE A 13 3.34 8.17 -2.44
N GLY A 14 3.81 7.92 -3.67
CA GLY A 14 3.51 8.75 -4.83
C GLY A 14 2.47 8.07 -5.71
N MET A 15 1.60 8.84 -6.32
CA MET A 15 0.62 8.34 -7.28
C MET A 15 0.49 9.28 -8.46
N ASN A 16 0.36 8.70 -9.66
CA ASN A 16 -0.03 9.46 -10.83
C ASN A 16 -0.92 8.62 -11.74
N TYR A 17 -1.81 9.29 -12.44
CA TYR A 17 -2.66 8.66 -13.43
C TYR A 17 -2.23 9.08 -14.82
N LEU A 18 -2.09 8.09 -15.71
CA LEU A 18 -1.68 8.28 -17.11
C LEU A 18 -2.91 8.04 -18.00
N PRO A 19 -3.65 9.11 -18.40
CA PRO A 19 -4.93 8.94 -19.10
C PRO A 19 -4.81 8.25 -20.45
N THR A 20 -3.75 8.55 -21.21
CA THR A 20 -3.54 7.96 -22.54
C THR A 20 -3.28 6.46 -22.45
N ALA A 21 -2.47 6.04 -21.49
CA ALA A 21 -2.17 4.63 -21.25
C ALA A 21 -3.26 3.94 -20.40
N GLN A 22 -4.16 4.72 -19.78
CA GLN A 22 -5.17 4.25 -18.84
C GLN A 22 -4.54 3.44 -17.69
N LYS A 23 -3.49 4.00 -17.10
CA LYS A 23 -2.73 3.34 -16.03
C LYS A 23 -2.62 4.22 -14.79
N LEU A 24 -2.79 3.58 -13.65
CA LEU A 24 -2.43 4.12 -12.35
C LEU A 24 -1.02 3.67 -12.02
N SER A 25 -0.14 4.62 -11.72
CA SER A 25 1.22 4.36 -11.24
C SER A 25 1.29 4.68 -9.75
N LEU A 26 1.74 3.70 -8.98
CA LEU A 26 1.88 3.78 -7.52
C LEU A 26 3.35 3.65 -7.17
N GLN A 27 3.94 4.69 -6.58
CA GLN A 27 5.32 4.64 -6.11
C GLN A 27 5.34 4.37 -4.62
N ILE A 28 5.96 3.27 -4.23
CA ILE A 28 6.25 2.95 -2.84
C ILE A 28 7.68 3.41 -2.58
N VAL A 29 7.82 4.49 -1.81
CA VAL A 29 9.12 5.13 -1.65
C VAL A 29 9.79 4.69 -0.36
N GLU A 30 9.14 4.91 0.79
CA GLU A 30 9.73 4.72 2.09
C GLU A 30 8.67 4.41 3.13
N SER A 31 9.04 3.68 4.17
CA SER A 31 8.21 3.49 5.36
C SER A 31 9.03 3.80 6.60
N LYS A 32 8.36 4.18 7.69
CA LYS A 32 9.02 4.51 8.96
C LYS A 32 8.11 4.29 10.15
N SER A 33 8.72 4.25 11.33
CA SER A 33 8.01 4.15 12.63
C SER A 33 7.07 2.95 12.69
N LEU A 34 7.48 1.83 12.07
CA LEU A 34 6.64 0.64 11.98
C LEU A 34 6.55 -0.09 13.31
N ARG A 35 5.34 -0.52 13.67
CA ARG A 35 5.09 -1.38 14.83
C ARG A 35 5.08 -2.83 14.39
N LEU A 36 6.27 -3.43 14.42
CA LEU A 36 6.47 -4.80 13.95
C LEU A 36 6.20 -5.79 15.08
N ILE A 37 5.82 -7.01 14.69
CA ILE A 37 5.69 -8.13 15.62
C ILE A 37 7.08 -8.66 15.93
N ASN A 38 7.37 -8.94 17.20
CA ASN A 38 8.62 -9.59 17.57
C ASN A 38 8.56 -11.06 17.15
N THR A 39 9.49 -11.45 16.28
CA THR A 39 9.55 -12.79 15.72
C THR A 39 10.76 -13.58 16.18
N GLU A 40 11.64 -12.99 16.98
CA GLU A 40 12.86 -13.66 17.44
C GLU A 40 12.58 -15.04 18.04
N PRO A 41 13.44 -16.03 17.77
CA PRO A 41 14.68 -15.98 16.96
C PRO A 41 14.45 -16.18 15.44
N HIS A 42 13.21 -16.16 14.98
CA HIS A 42 12.88 -16.42 13.56
C HIS A 42 13.11 -15.16 12.71
N PRO A 43 13.75 -15.31 11.54
CA PRO A 43 13.92 -14.17 10.62
C PRO A 43 12.58 -13.69 10.07
N SER A 44 12.46 -12.37 9.90
CA SER A 44 11.29 -11.78 9.29
C SER A 44 11.66 -10.82 8.17
N GLU A 45 10.75 -10.67 7.23
CA GLU A 45 10.88 -9.79 6.08
C GLU A 45 9.64 -8.94 5.94
N LEU A 46 9.77 -7.81 5.25
CA LEU A 46 8.66 -6.91 4.94
C LEU A 46 8.42 -6.87 3.44
N TYR A 47 7.15 -6.75 3.05
CA TYR A 47 6.79 -6.42 1.68
C TYR A 47 5.51 -5.57 1.67
N VAL A 48 5.28 -4.89 0.56
CA VAL A 48 4.09 -4.08 0.36
C VAL A 48 3.21 -4.74 -0.69
N ARG A 49 1.94 -4.91 -0.37
CA ARG A 49 0.93 -5.44 -1.28
C ARG A 49 -0.05 -4.34 -1.61
N ALA A 50 -0.23 -4.06 -2.90
CA ALA A 50 -1.25 -3.15 -3.39
C ALA A 50 -2.34 -3.95 -4.08
N THR A 51 -3.58 -3.76 -3.68
CA THR A 51 -4.74 -4.49 -4.18
C THR A 51 -5.80 -3.52 -4.65
N VAL A 52 -6.29 -3.72 -5.87
CA VAL A 52 -7.42 -2.95 -6.40
C VAL A 52 -8.68 -3.78 -6.24
N LEU A 53 -9.67 -3.21 -5.56
CA LEU A 53 -11.02 -3.74 -5.50
C LEU A 53 -11.93 -2.87 -6.38
N LYS A 54 -12.78 -3.50 -7.15
CA LYS A 54 -13.84 -2.83 -7.91
C LYS A 54 -15.18 -3.21 -7.29
N ARG A 55 -15.90 -2.20 -6.76
CA ARG A 55 -17.16 -2.39 -6.03
C ARG A 55 -17.04 -3.45 -4.92
N GLY A 56 -15.92 -3.40 -4.18
CA GLY A 56 -15.66 -4.34 -3.10
C GLY A 56 -15.18 -5.72 -3.51
N VAL A 57 -15.06 -5.99 -4.81
CA VAL A 57 -14.62 -7.29 -5.34
C VAL A 57 -13.17 -7.19 -5.84
N PHE A 58 -12.37 -8.20 -5.50
CA PHE A 58 -10.97 -8.25 -5.95
C PHE A 58 -10.87 -8.13 -7.47
N SER A 59 -9.98 -7.28 -7.93
CA SER A 59 -9.70 -7.09 -9.34
C SER A 59 -8.24 -7.36 -9.69
N LYS A 60 -7.30 -6.67 -9.01
CA LYS A 60 -5.88 -6.75 -9.36
C LYS A 60 -5.01 -6.66 -8.12
N ARG A 61 -3.82 -7.27 -8.19
CA ARG A 61 -2.83 -7.23 -7.11
C ARG A 61 -1.43 -7.05 -7.68
N ARG A 62 -0.63 -6.23 -6.99
CA ARG A 62 0.80 -6.08 -7.24
C ARG A 62 1.54 -6.12 -5.91
N VAL A 63 2.79 -6.59 -5.94
CA VAL A 63 3.60 -6.74 -4.74
C VAL A 63 4.95 -6.06 -4.98
N ALA A 64 5.35 -5.20 -4.05
CA ALA A 64 6.70 -4.65 -4.02
C ALA A 64 7.66 -5.70 -3.46
N SER A 65 8.94 -5.58 -3.80
CA SER A 65 9.97 -6.53 -3.38
C SER A 65 10.05 -6.64 -1.87
N GLN A 66 10.35 -7.85 -1.39
CA GLN A 66 10.57 -8.10 0.02
C GLN A 66 11.88 -7.45 0.47
N LYS A 67 11.87 -6.89 1.68
CA LYS A 67 13.02 -6.27 2.32
C LYS A 67 13.29 -6.93 3.67
N ALA A 68 14.55 -7.27 3.90
CA ALA A 68 15.00 -7.67 5.22
C ALA A 68 15.04 -6.44 6.13
N LEU A 69 14.69 -6.62 7.40
CA LEU A 69 14.79 -5.55 8.40
C LEU A 69 16.25 -5.18 8.66
N PRO A 70 16.57 -3.90 8.91
CA PRO A 70 15.68 -2.76 9.11
C PRO A 70 15.49 -1.85 7.89
N ASP A 71 15.79 -2.31 6.68
CA ASP A 71 15.70 -1.47 5.48
C ASP A 71 14.25 -1.08 5.21
N MET A 72 13.97 0.22 5.19
CA MET A 72 12.64 0.79 4.98
C MET A 72 12.51 1.57 3.68
N MET A 73 13.56 1.57 2.84
CA MET A 73 13.54 2.20 1.53
C MET A 73 13.10 1.20 0.47
N TRP A 74 12.00 1.52 -0.19
CA TRP A 74 11.41 0.64 -1.20
C TRP A 74 11.79 1.05 -2.61
N ASN A 75 11.53 2.30 -2.97
CA ASN A 75 11.81 2.89 -4.30
C ASN A 75 11.29 2.02 -5.44
N GLU A 76 10.07 1.50 -5.29
CA GLU A 76 9.44 0.66 -6.30
C GLU A 76 8.20 1.31 -6.89
N THR A 77 7.96 1.04 -8.17
CA THR A 77 6.77 1.51 -8.87
C THR A 77 5.91 0.31 -9.24
N LEU A 78 4.65 0.35 -8.83
CA LEU A 78 3.64 -0.63 -9.17
C LEU A 78 2.65 0.00 -10.14
N SER A 79 2.28 -0.72 -11.18
CA SER A 79 1.41 -0.20 -12.23
C SER A 79 0.16 -1.05 -12.37
N PHE A 80 -0.98 -0.38 -12.53
CA PHE A 80 -2.29 -1.03 -12.70
C PHE A 80 -2.97 -0.48 -13.94
N ASP A 81 -3.53 -1.37 -14.75
CA ASP A 81 -4.46 -0.96 -15.78
C ASP A 81 -5.75 -0.48 -15.11
N LEU A 82 -6.14 0.74 -15.40
CA LEU A 82 -7.31 1.36 -14.78
C LEU A 82 -8.04 2.23 -15.81
N PRO A 83 -9.04 1.67 -16.51
CA PRO A 83 -9.87 2.46 -17.41
C PRO A 83 -10.57 3.59 -16.66
N PRO A 84 -10.74 4.77 -17.29
CA PRO A 84 -11.31 5.93 -16.61
C PRO A 84 -12.70 5.70 -16.02
N ASP A 85 -13.53 4.90 -16.68
CA ASP A 85 -14.88 4.59 -16.21
C ASP A 85 -14.90 3.69 -14.97
N HIS A 86 -13.79 3.01 -14.65
CA HIS A 86 -13.67 2.21 -13.43
C HIS A 86 -13.26 3.05 -12.22
N ILE A 87 -12.64 4.22 -12.42
CA ILE A 87 -12.05 5.01 -11.33
C ILE A 87 -13.01 5.30 -10.18
N PRO A 88 -14.28 5.72 -10.42
CA PRO A 88 -15.19 6.00 -9.31
C PRO A 88 -15.55 4.79 -8.46
N ASP A 89 -15.36 3.59 -8.99
CA ASP A 89 -15.81 2.34 -8.36
C ASP A 89 -14.69 1.56 -7.69
N ILE A 90 -13.43 2.06 -7.72
CA ILE A 90 -12.30 1.31 -7.18
C ILE A 90 -11.89 1.79 -5.78
N SER A 91 -11.34 0.84 -5.04
CA SER A 91 -10.55 1.11 -3.84
C SER A 91 -9.17 0.50 -4.04
N LEU A 92 -8.13 1.27 -3.74
CA LEU A 92 -6.75 0.81 -3.77
C LEU A 92 -6.31 0.62 -2.31
N ILE A 93 -6.00 -0.62 -1.94
CA ILE A 93 -5.55 -0.95 -0.60
C ILE A 93 -4.05 -1.22 -0.64
N VAL A 94 -3.28 -0.41 0.08
CA VAL A 94 -1.83 -0.59 0.23
C VAL A 94 -1.58 -1.13 1.62
N SER A 95 -1.08 -2.37 1.70
CA SER A 95 -0.84 -3.07 2.96
C SER A 95 0.64 -3.35 3.12
N LEU A 96 1.18 -3.05 4.29
CA LEU A 96 2.52 -3.44 4.68
C LEU A 96 2.42 -4.77 5.44
N LYS A 97 3.13 -5.78 4.94
CA LYS A 97 3.09 -7.15 5.45
C LYS A 97 4.42 -7.54 6.04
N GLN A 98 4.36 -8.26 7.15
CA GLN A 98 5.52 -8.89 7.78
C GLN A 98 5.39 -10.40 7.63
N THR A 99 6.41 -11.05 7.07
CA THR A 99 6.46 -12.51 6.94
C THR A 99 7.49 -13.07 7.89
N VAL A 100 7.20 -14.24 8.44
CA VAL A 100 8.06 -14.95 9.39
C VAL A 100 8.31 -16.34 8.89
N SER A 101 9.58 -16.75 8.87
CA SER A 101 9.98 -18.11 8.52
C SER A 101 10.22 -18.90 9.80
N LYS A 102 9.27 -19.76 10.21
CA LYS A 102 9.35 -20.53 11.47
C LYS A 102 10.04 -21.89 11.35
N THR A 103 10.31 -22.35 10.14
CA THR A 103 10.94 -23.66 9.92
C THR A 103 12.07 -23.57 8.90
N LYS A 104 13.05 -24.46 9.02
CA LYS A 104 14.14 -24.57 8.03
C LYS A 104 13.64 -25.08 6.67
N VAL A 105 12.49 -25.77 6.65
CA VAL A 105 11.80 -26.20 5.44
C VAL A 105 10.76 -25.15 5.14
N GLN A 106 11.05 -24.27 4.20
CA GLN A 106 10.28 -23.05 3.93
C GLN A 106 9.01 -23.30 3.11
N THR A 107 8.19 -24.26 3.50
CA THR A 107 6.92 -24.53 2.82
C THR A 107 5.78 -23.66 3.31
N LYS A 108 5.89 -23.05 4.50
CA LYS A 108 4.87 -22.15 5.06
C LYS A 108 5.52 -20.97 5.76
N ARG A 109 5.22 -19.77 5.27
CA ARG A 109 5.55 -18.52 5.97
C ARG A 109 4.28 -18.02 6.65
N GLU A 110 4.40 -17.60 7.90
CA GLU A 110 3.35 -16.84 8.53
C GLU A 110 3.41 -15.39 8.07
N GLU A 111 2.24 -14.81 7.84
CA GLU A 111 2.12 -13.45 7.33
C GLU A 111 1.21 -12.65 8.25
N TYR A 112 1.68 -11.44 8.58
CA TYR A 112 0.95 -10.51 9.43
C TYR A 112 0.83 -9.16 8.73
N THR A 113 -0.34 -8.53 8.85
CA THR A 113 -0.52 -7.16 8.37
C THR A 113 -0.01 -6.20 9.43
N VAL A 114 1.03 -5.42 9.11
CA VAL A 114 1.51 -4.35 9.98
C VAL A 114 0.49 -3.22 10.01
N GLY A 115 0.04 -2.79 8.84
CA GLY A 115 -0.98 -1.76 8.70
C GLY A 115 -1.30 -1.55 7.24
N ARG A 116 -2.30 -0.72 6.99
CA ARG A 116 -2.77 -0.44 5.63
C ARG A 116 -3.25 0.99 5.49
N VAL A 117 -3.28 1.46 4.24
CA VAL A 117 -3.94 2.69 3.84
C VAL A 117 -4.83 2.40 2.64
N VAL A 118 -6.01 3.01 2.60
CA VAL A 118 -7.00 2.81 1.54
C VAL A 118 -7.20 4.10 0.78
N PHE A 119 -7.14 4.03 -0.54
CA PHE A 119 -7.33 5.16 -1.44
C PHE A 119 -8.52 4.93 -2.35
N GLY A 120 -9.20 6.01 -2.71
CA GLY A 120 -10.30 5.99 -3.65
C GLY A 120 -10.98 7.35 -3.69
N MET A 121 -11.88 7.54 -4.64
CA MET A 121 -12.66 8.78 -4.71
C MET A 121 -13.58 8.94 -3.50
N LYS A 122 -14.09 7.81 -2.98
CA LYS A 122 -15.10 7.78 -1.91
C LYS A 122 -14.70 6.89 -0.73
N THR A 123 -13.51 6.30 -0.76
CA THR A 123 -13.05 5.36 0.27
C THR A 123 -11.74 5.83 0.89
N GLY A 124 -11.51 5.39 2.12
CA GLY A 124 -10.34 5.76 2.89
C GLY A 124 -10.56 6.97 3.77
N THR A 125 -9.51 7.38 4.47
CA THR A 125 -9.52 8.58 5.31
C THR A 125 -9.65 9.84 4.45
N PRO A 126 -10.07 10.99 5.01
CA PRO A 126 -10.09 12.25 4.25
C PRO A 126 -8.76 12.59 3.61
N ARG A 127 -7.64 12.32 4.30
CA ARG A 127 -6.28 12.56 3.76
C ARG A 127 -5.97 11.67 2.57
N ALA A 128 -6.33 10.39 2.63
CA ALA A 128 -6.13 9.45 1.54
C ALA A 128 -7.03 9.77 0.35
N GLN A 129 -8.29 10.14 0.60
CA GLN A 129 -9.20 10.60 -0.46
C GLN A 129 -8.67 11.85 -1.15
N ALA A 130 -8.17 12.83 -0.39
CA ALA A 130 -7.59 14.04 -0.96
C ALA A 130 -6.40 13.73 -1.86
N HIS A 131 -5.51 12.85 -1.44
CA HIS A 131 -4.37 12.43 -2.24
C HIS A 131 -4.82 11.79 -3.57
N PHE A 132 -5.78 10.89 -3.51
CA PHE A 132 -6.30 10.21 -4.69
C PHE A 132 -6.97 11.20 -5.66
N ASN A 133 -7.78 12.11 -5.15
CA ASN A 133 -8.46 13.12 -5.97
C ASN A 133 -7.47 14.14 -6.56
N ASP A 134 -6.44 14.54 -5.82
CA ASP A 134 -5.39 15.43 -6.32
C ASP A 134 -4.61 14.78 -7.47
N MET A 135 -4.35 13.48 -7.37
CA MET A 135 -3.74 12.71 -8.45
C MET A 135 -4.59 12.80 -9.73
N LEU A 136 -5.89 12.64 -9.61
CA LEU A 136 -6.80 12.70 -10.76
C LEU A 136 -6.87 14.09 -11.39
N ARG A 137 -6.72 15.16 -10.59
CA ARG A 137 -6.70 16.54 -11.07
C ARG A 137 -5.38 16.95 -11.71
N SER A 138 -4.33 16.16 -11.51
CA SER A 138 -2.98 16.46 -12.01
C SER A 138 -2.46 15.30 -12.85
N PRO A 139 -3.10 15.01 -14.00
CA PRO A 139 -2.71 13.86 -14.80
C PRO A 139 -1.24 13.93 -15.23
N ARG A 140 -0.60 12.77 -15.26
CA ARG A 140 0.81 12.57 -15.61
C ARG A 140 1.82 13.18 -14.63
N LYS A 141 1.35 13.79 -13.53
CA LYS A 141 2.22 14.38 -12.51
C LYS A 141 2.13 13.57 -11.22
N PRO A 142 3.24 13.02 -10.70
CA PRO A 142 3.23 12.31 -9.42
C PRO A 142 2.91 13.27 -8.27
N ILE A 143 2.00 12.85 -7.42
CA ILE A 143 1.66 13.54 -6.16
C ILE A 143 2.05 12.60 -5.03
N SER A 144 2.90 13.06 -4.13
CA SER A 144 3.47 12.23 -3.07
C SER A 144 3.18 12.79 -1.68
N HIS A 145 2.76 11.91 -0.77
CA HIS A 145 2.48 12.25 0.62
C HIS A 145 2.81 11.10 1.56
N TRP A 146 3.12 11.45 2.81
CA TRP A 146 3.14 10.48 3.90
C TRP A 146 1.73 10.14 4.34
N HIS A 147 1.50 8.87 4.62
CA HIS A 147 0.24 8.37 5.15
C HIS A 147 0.46 7.52 6.37
N PRO A 148 -0.35 7.70 7.43
CA PRO A 148 -0.34 6.75 8.55
C PRO A 148 -0.89 5.40 8.09
N LEU A 149 -0.34 4.33 8.66
CA LEU A 149 -0.82 2.96 8.49
C LEU A 149 -1.72 2.60 9.67
N TYR A 150 -2.85 1.99 9.38
CA TYR A 150 -3.80 1.57 10.40
C TYR A 150 -4.05 0.06 10.42
#